data_8ad37ad83ac1ad8053ee5d7721b1c103
#
_entry.id   8ad37ad83ac1ad8053ee5d7721b1c103
#
_cell.length_a   1.000
_cell.length_b   1.000
_cell.length_c   1.000
_cell.angle_alpha   90.00
_cell.angle_beta   90.00
_cell.angle_gamma   90.00
#
_symmetry.space_group_name_H-M   'P 1'
#
loop_
_entity.id
_entity.type
_entity.pdbx_description
1 polymer ?
#
loop_
_entity_poly.entity_id
_entity_poly.type
_entity_poly.pdbx_seq_one_letter_code
_entity_poly.pdbx_strand_id
1 'polypeptide(L)'
;EICACLVGSEMCIRDRKYAWLALICIGVEVVLEIMVPKLMADLIDIGVTNSDVPYIINKGIQMAVCAVAALILGVGSARFSALAGQGLGANIRKAEYEKLQSYSFSNIDHFSVSSLVTRLTSDVTNIQNAVSTGMRPFGRSPVMLIFATTLAFQINSTLALVFLVALPVLAVLLIIIIINVGPRYGRMQGAVDLVNRCIEENLTAVRVVKSYVRGDYEIEKFGHVNDNLKNESEKAFGIAVLNMPAMQFVMYSTILGILLIGGRLINSGQMMIGCLLY
;
A
#
# COMPACT_ATOMS: atom_id res chain seq x y z
N GLU A 1 3.65 -19.65 15.86
CA GLU A 1 4.65 -19.44 16.96
C GLU A 1 6.04 -19.06 16.44
N ILE A 2 6.52 -19.61 15.29
CA ILE A 2 7.83 -19.27 14.70
C ILE A 2 7.92 -17.78 14.28
N CYS A 3 6.83 -17.18 13.75
CA CYS A 3 6.80 -15.77 13.34
C CYS A 3 6.87 -14.79 14.51
N ALA A 4 6.25 -15.10 15.65
CA ALA A 4 6.24 -14.22 16.82
C ALA A 4 7.58 -14.19 17.59
N CYS A 5 8.31 -15.31 17.61
CA CYS A 5 9.63 -15.40 18.23
C CYS A 5 10.73 -14.75 17.39
N LEU A 6 10.63 -14.80 16.04
CA LEU A 6 11.62 -14.24 15.10
C LEU A 6 11.56 -12.72 15.00
N VAL A 7 10.41 -12.11 15.19
CA VAL A 7 10.23 -10.64 15.16
C VAL A 7 10.68 -9.98 16.48
N GLY A 8 10.75 -10.75 17.59
CA GLY A 8 10.98 -10.20 18.92
C GLY A 8 12.45 -10.09 19.37
N SER A 9 13.35 -10.97 18.96
CA SER A 9 14.66 -11.05 19.62
C SER A 9 15.91 -10.95 18.72
N GLU A 10 15.79 -11.14 17.41
CA GLU A 10 16.98 -11.28 16.54
C GLU A 10 17.07 -10.25 15.39
N MET A 11 16.23 -9.24 15.37
CA MET A 11 16.53 -8.08 14.51
C MET A 11 17.83 -7.44 15.03
N CYS A 12 18.93 -7.65 14.31
CA CYS A 12 20.22 -7.05 14.63
C CYS A 12 20.00 -5.58 14.99
N ILE A 13 20.59 -5.11 16.08
CA ILE A 13 20.50 -3.71 16.56
C ILE A 13 20.76 -2.71 15.43
N ARG A 14 21.55 -3.10 14.43
CA ARG A 14 21.86 -2.36 13.22
C ARG A 14 20.65 -2.17 12.31
N ASP A 15 19.82 -3.21 12.11
CA ASP A 15 18.67 -3.18 11.20
C ASP A 15 17.50 -2.41 11.82
N ARG A 16 17.34 -2.47 13.13
CA ARG A 16 16.40 -1.62 13.88
C ARG A 16 16.70 -0.13 13.71
N LYS A 17 17.98 0.26 13.69
CA LYS A 17 18.37 1.65 13.46
C LYS A 17 17.91 2.15 12.10
N TYR A 18 18.07 1.34 11.04
CA TYR A 18 17.61 1.72 9.69
C TYR A 18 16.10 1.81 9.60
N ALA A 19 15.35 0.93 10.27
CA ALA A 19 13.89 1.00 10.33
C ALA A 19 13.42 2.29 11.02
N TRP A 20 13.99 2.64 12.18
CA TRP A 20 13.68 3.90 12.87
C TRP A 20 14.08 5.15 12.05
N LEU A 21 15.25 5.13 11.41
CA LEU A 21 15.66 6.22 10.53
C LEU A 21 14.72 6.39 9.35
N ALA A 22 14.25 5.30 8.75
CA ALA A 22 13.27 5.34 7.69
C ALA A 22 11.97 6.01 8.16
N LEU A 23 11.43 5.60 9.32
CA LEU A 23 10.20 6.18 9.89
C LEU A 23 10.36 7.66 10.24
N ILE A 24 11.50 8.07 10.80
CA ILE A 24 11.79 9.48 11.10
C ILE A 24 11.86 10.28 9.79
N CYS A 25 12.58 9.79 8.77
CA CYS A 25 12.66 10.46 7.47
C CYS A 25 11.27 10.62 6.84
N ILE A 26 10.43 9.57 6.90
CA ILE A 26 9.05 9.61 6.41
C ILE A 26 8.22 10.66 7.18
N GLY A 27 8.33 10.69 8.49
CA GLY A 27 7.61 11.66 9.32
C GLY A 27 7.98 13.11 8.99
N VAL A 28 9.27 13.41 8.86
CA VAL A 28 9.73 14.75 8.49
C VAL A 28 9.39 15.11 7.04
N GLU A 29 9.52 14.14 6.10
CA GLU A 29 9.06 14.28 4.69
C GLU A 29 7.60 14.73 4.62
N VAL A 30 6.70 14.04 5.34
CA VAL A 30 5.27 14.38 5.38
C VAL A 30 5.01 15.78 5.94
N VAL A 31 5.72 16.16 7.01
CA VAL A 31 5.58 17.53 7.58
C VAL A 31 5.96 18.58 6.56
N LEU A 32 7.09 18.39 5.85
CA LEU A 32 7.53 19.33 4.82
C LEU A 32 6.55 19.41 3.65
N GLU A 33 6.02 18.27 3.20
CA GLU A 33 4.99 18.24 2.14
C GLU A 33 3.72 19.02 2.52
N ILE A 34 3.27 18.89 3.77
CA ILE A 34 2.09 19.61 4.27
C ILE A 34 2.39 21.12 4.45
N MET A 35 3.64 21.50 4.69
CA MET A 35 4.00 22.92 4.78
C MET A 35 3.94 23.65 3.43
N VAL A 36 4.14 22.97 2.30
CA VAL A 36 4.15 23.61 0.98
C VAL A 36 2.80 24.25 0.64
N PRO A 37 1.63 23.59 0.74
CA PRO A 37 0.34 24.23 0.56
C PRO A 37 0.10 25.41 1.51
N LYS A 38 0.53 25.32 2.78
CA LYS A 38 0.41 26.42 3.74
C LYS A 38 1.21 27.64 3.29
N LEU A 39 2.45 27.46 2.84
CA LEU A 39 3.27 28.56 2.29
C LEU A 39 2.63 29.15 1.04
N MET A 40 1.97 28.32 0.22
CA MET A 40 1.21 28.75 -0.95
C MET A 40 0.01 29.61 -0.58
N ALA A 41 -0.73 29.24 0.47
CA ALA A 41 -1.84 30.05 0.99
C ALA A 41 -1.36 31.44 1.47
N ASP A 42 -0.28 31.47 2.27
CA ASP A 42 0.34 32.73 2.73
C ASP A 42 0.78 33.60 1.54
N LEU A 43 1.37 32.98 0.51
CA LEU A 43 1.83 33.68 -0.69
C LEU A 43 0.65 34.35 -1.43
N ILE A 44 -0.48 33.68 -1.53
CA ILE A 44 -1.69 34.21 -2.20
C ILE A 44 -2.35 35.29 -1.33
N ASP A 45 -2.62 34.99 -0.05
CA ASP A 45 -3.40 35.84 0.83
C ASP A 45 -2.66 37.15 1.21
N ILE A 46 -1.33 37.10 1.31
CA ILE A 46 -0.51 38.28 1.71
C ILE A 46 0.23 38.84 0.51
N GLY A 47 0.95 37.98 -0.24
CA GLY A 47 1.85 38.42 -1.30
C GLY A 47 1.10 38.95 -2.51
N VAL A 48 0.14 38.20 -3.03
CA VAL A 48 -0.61 38.59 -4.23
C VAL A 48 -1.59 39.70 -3.90
N THR A 49 -2.31 39.63 -2.77
CA THR A 49 -3.31 40.63 -2.39
C THR A 49 -2.68 42.00 -2.16
N ASN A 50 -1.45 42.06 -1.58
CA ASN A 50 -0.75 43.32 -1.36
C ASN A 50 0.23 43.68 -2.49
N SER A 51 0.33 42.87 -3.55
CA SER A 51 1.26 43.06 -4.67
C SER A 51 2.74 43.18 -4.21
N ASP A 52 3.10 42.50 -3.11
CA ASP A 52 4.44 42.52 -2.53
C ASP A 52 5.35 41.47 -3.20
N VAL A 53 6.03 41.88 -4.26
CA VAL A 53 6.93 41.01 -5.03
C VAL A 53 8.07 40.40 -4.19
N PRO A 54 8.78 41.16 -3.32
CA PRO A 54 9.78 40.61 -2.43
C PRO A 54 9.27 39.49 -1.52
N TYR A 55 8.06 39.63 -0.97
CA TYR A 55 7.41 38.62 -0.14
C TYR A 55 7.11 37.34 -0.95
N ILE A 56 6.58 37.50 -2.17
CA ILE A 56 6.28 36.38 -3.09
C ILE A 56 7.56 35.59 -3.39
N ILE A 57 8.67 36.29 -3.73
CA ILE A 57 9.94 35.64 -4.03
C ILE A 57 10.47 34.87 -2.81
N ASN A 58 10.42 35.50 -1.62
CA ASN A 58 10.90 34.85 -0.39
C ASN A 58 10.10 33.56 -0.06
N LYS A 59 8.75 33.63 -0.15
CA LYS A 59 7.90 32.45 0.06
C LYS A 59 8.12 31.38 -1.02
N GLY A 60 8.31 31.77 -2.28
CA GLY A 60 8.68 30.85 -3.37
C GLY A 60 10.00 30.12 -3.11
N ILE A 61 11.01 30.82 -2.62
CA ILE A 61 12.30 30.21 -2.23
C ILE A 61 12.10 29.22 -1.06
N GLN A 62 11.30 29.58 -0.04
CA GLN A 62 11.00 28.68 1.07
C GLN A 62 10.30 27.40 0.59
N MET A 63 9.32 27.51 -0.32
CA MET A 63 8.67 26.35 -0.91
C MET A 63 9.65 25.46 -1.69
N ALA A 64 10.55 26.07 -2.48
CA ALA A 64 11.58 25.33 -3.20
C ALA A 64 12.54 24.59 -2.26
N VAL A 65 12.95 25.23 -1.16
CA VAL A 65 13.80 24.60 -0.13
C VAL A 65 13.07 23.43 0.53
N CYS A 66 11.80 23.60 0.91
CA CYS A 66 10.97 22.53 1.46
C CYS A 66 10.83 21.34 0.49
N ALA A 67 10.61 21.62 -0.80
CA ALA A 67 10.48 20.58 -1.83
C ALA A 67 11.79 19.81 -2.02
N VAL A 68 12.93 20.48 -2.06
CA VAL A 68 14.25 19.84 -2.16
C VAL A 68 14.56 19.02 -0.90
N ALA A 69 14.25 19.55 0.28
CA ALA A 69 14.43 18.82 1.54
C ALA A 69 13.52 17.58 1.60
N ALA A 70 12.27 17.67 1.20
CA ALA A 70 11.35 16.54 1.10
C ALA A 70 11.86 15.48 0.11
N LEU A 71 12.42 15.89 -1.04
CA LEU A 71 13.03 14.97 -2.00
C LEU A 71 14.21 14.20 -1.38
N ILE A 72 15.12 14.87 -0.71
CA ILE A 72 16.28 14.25 -0.06
C ILE A 72 15.83 13.25 1.01
N LEU A 73 14.86 13.63 1.83
CA LEU A 73 14.30 12.76 2.87
C LEU A 73 13.54 11.58 2.26
N GLY A 74 12.81 11.79 1.15
CA GLY A 74 12.12 10.74 0.42
C GLY A 74 13.06 9.69 -0.16
N VAL A 75 14.18 10.13 -0.76
CA VAL A 75 15.26 9.22 -1.23
C VAL A 75 15.90 8.50 -0.04
N GLY A 76 16.18 9.23 1.04
CA GLY A 76 16.72 8.68 2.28
C GLY A 76 15.81 7.60 2.89
N SER A 77 14.53 7.89 3.01
CA SER A 77 13.52 6.95 3.55
C SER A 77 13.43 5.68 2.72
N ALA A 78 13.43 5.80 1.38
CA ALA A 78 13.41 4.65 0.47
C ALA A 78 14.67 3.77 0.65
N ARG A 79 15.85 4.41 0.74
CA ARG A 79 17.11 3.69 0.95
C ARG A 79 17.14 2.99 2.31
N PHE A 80 16.74 3.66 3.38
CA PHE A 80 16.72 3.05 4.72
C PHE A 80 15.68 1.94 4.83
N SER A 81 14.50 2.07 4.21
CA SER A 81 13.49 0.99 4.14
C SER A 81 14.03 -0.23 3.38
N ALA A 82 14.73 -0.02 2.27
CA ALA A 82 15.35 -1.10 1.51
C ALA A 82 16.44 -1.81 2.34
N LEU A 83 17.31 -1.05 3.01
CA LEU A 83 18.36 -1.62 3.88
C LEU A 83 17.76 -2.41 5.04
N ALA A 84 16.71 -1.89 5.69
CA ALA A 84 16.03 -2.59 6.77
C ALA A 84 15.38 -3.91 6.30
N GLY A 85 14.70 -3.90 5.15
CA GLY A 85 14.08 -5.11 4.57
C GLY A 85 15.12 -6.13 4.12
N GLN A 86 16.22 -5.71 3.47
CA GLN A 86 17.31 -6.61 3.06
C GLN A 86 18.01 -7.22 4.27
N GLY A 87 18.29 -6.42 5.30
CA GLY A 87 18.87 -6.91 6.56
C GLY A 87 17.98 -7.92 7.26
N LEU A 88 16.66 -7.64 7.32
CA LEU A 88 15.69 -8.58 7.87
C LEU A 88 15.70 -9.91 7.10
N GLY A 89 15.64 -9.87 5.76
CA GLY A 89 15.68 -11.09 4.94
C GLY A 89 16.97 -11.93 5.14
N ALA A 90 18.12 -11.26 5.24
CA ALA A 90 19.38 -11.93 5.51
C ALA A 90 19.39 -12.61 6.89
N ASN A 91 18.87 -11.94 7.92
CA ASN A 91 18.80 -12.48 9.28
C ASN A 91 17.81 -13.65 9.38
N ILE A 92 16.64 -13.57 8.72
CA ILE A 92 15.67 -14.66 8.67
C ILE A 92 16.31 -15.88 8.02
N ARG A 93 16.94 -15.74 6.84
CA ARG A 93 17.62 -16.85 6.15
C ARG A 93 18.68 -17.49 7.02
N LYS A 94 19.48 -16.68 7.73
CA LYS A 94 20.50 -17.18 8.64
C LYS A 94 19.88 -17.98 9.78
N ALA A 95 18.85 -17.43 10.44
CA ALA A 95 18.18 -18.09 11.56
C ALA A 95 17.47 -19.40 11.12
N GLU A 96 16.80 -19.38 9.94
CA GLU A 96 16.18 -20.58 9.37
C GLU A 96 17.23 -21.64 9.03
N TYR A 97 18.37 -21.23 8.45
CA TYR A 97 19.45 -22.17 8.12
C TYR A 97 20.08 -22.78 9.38
N GLU A 98 20.36 -21.96 10.41
CA GLU A 98 20.84 -22.42 11.71
C GLU A 98 19.85 -23.41 12.36
N LYS A 99 18.56 -23.12 12.26
CA LYS A 99 17.51 -24.01 12.77
C LYS A 99 17.46 -25.35 12.02
N LEU A 100 17.57 -25.32 10.69
CA LEU A 100 17.65 -26.50 9.85
C LEU A 100 18.83 -27.42 10.26
N GLN A 101 20.00 -26.83 10.52
CA GLN A 101 21.18 -27.59 10.98
C GLN A 101 20.98 -28.22 12.36
N SER A 102 20.06 -27.69 13.16
CA SER A 102 19.74 -28.25 14.49
C SER A 102 18.70 -29.37 14.45
N TYR A 103 18.07 -29.65 13.29
CA TYR A 103 17.07 -30.70 13.16
C TYR A 103 17.69 -32.08 13.13
N SER A 104 17.01 -33.06 13.76
CA SER A 104 17.35 -34.48 13.64
C SER A 104 16.93 -35.03 12.26
N PHE A 105 17.51 -36.13 11.83
CA PHE A 105 17.15 -36.81 10.58
C PHE A 105 15.64 -37.10 10.51
N SER A 106 15.05 -37.57 11.60
CA SER A 106 13.60 -37.82 11.68
C SER A 106 12.75 -36.58 11.43
N ASN A 107 13.19 -35.37 11.82
CA ASN A 107 12.48 -34.14 11.59
C ASN A 107 12.61 -33.69 10.13
N ILE A 108 13.75 -33.92 9.50
CA ILE A 108 13.99 -33.56 8.10
C ILE A 108 13.15 -34.44 7.16
N ASP A 109 12.98 -35.73 7.48
CA ASP A 109 12.21 -36.67 6.67
C ASP A 109 10.71 -36.31 6.57
N HIS A 110 10.18 -35.48 7.50
CA HIS A 110 8.82 -34.95 7.43
C HIS A 110 8.65 -33.83 6.40
N PHE A 111 9.72 -33.23 5.92
CA PHE A 111 9.67 -32.11 4.96
C PHE A 111 10.31 -32.52 3.63
N SER A 112 9.67 -32.15 2.51
CA SER A 112 10.35 -32.27 1.22
C SER A 112 11.47 -31.25 1.10
N VAL A 113 12.59 -31.62 0.51
CA VAL A 113 13.74 -30.73 0.28
C VAL A 113 13.30 -29.49 -0.52
N SER A 114 12.42 -29.67 -1.52
CA SER A 114 11.87 -28.56 -2.33
C SER A 114 11.09 -27.54 -1.48
N SER A 115 10.31 -28.00 -0.49
CA SER A 115 9.57 -27.12 0.44
C SER A 115 10.52 -26.31 1.32
N LEU A 116 11.59 -26.91 1.83
CA LEU A 116 12.59 -26.23 2.65
C LEU A 116 13.35 -25.17 1.84
N VAL A 117 13.71 -25.48 0.59
CA VAL A 117 14.35 -24.52 -0.32
C VAL A 117 13.42 -23.35 -0.62
N THR A 118 12.13 -23.60 -0.89
CA THR A 118 11.14 -22.56 -1.15
C THR A 118 10.99 -21.60 0.04
N ARG A 119 10.97 -22.13 1.27
CA ARG A 119 10.90 -21.30 2.49
C ARG A 119 12.12 -20.39 2.63
N LEU A 120 13.34 -20.94 2.50
CA LEU A 120 14.59 -20.18 2.59
C LEU A 120 14.78 -19.15 1.47
N THR A 121 14.12 -19.33 0.33
CA THR A 121 14.26 -18.46 -0.84
C THR A 121 13.04 -17.58 -1.05
N SER A 122 11.97 -18.11 -1.59
CA SER A 122 10.80 -17.35 -2.03
C SER A 122 10.02 -16.74 -0.89
N ASP A 123 9.77 -17.50 0.20
CA ASP A 123 8.97 -17.00 1.31
C ASP A 123 9.70 -15.89 2.06
N VAL A 124 11.00 -16.05 2.33
CA VAL A 124 11.81 -14.98 2.95
C VAL A 124 11.90 -13.78 2.03
N THR A 125 12.02 -13.96 0.71
CA THR A 125 12.04 -12.87 -0.24
C THR A 125 10.71 -12.11 -0.26
N ASN A 126 9.58 -12.80 -0.14
CA ASN A 126 8.26 -12.18 -0.04
C ASN A 126 8.14 -11.33 1.23
N ILE A 127 8.57 -11.85 2.39
CA ILE A 127 8.61 -11.10 3.66
C ILE A 127 9.51 -9.87 3.53
N GLN A 128 10.71 -10.04 2.99
CA GLN A 128 11.67 -8.98 2.75
C GLN A 128 11.09 -7.85 1.87
N ASN A 129 10.43 -8.21 0.77
CA ASN A 129 9.78 -7.28 -0.14
C ASN A 129 8.57 -6.59 0.52
N ALA A 130 7.77 -7.33 1.28
CA ALA A 130 6.65 -6.77 2.03
C ALA A 130 7.12 -5.69 3.03
N VAL A 131 8.22 -5.92 3.74
CA VAL A 131 8.79 -4.94 4.67
C VAL A 131 9.42 -3.76 3.92
N SER A 132 10.26 -4.02 2.91
CA SER A 132 10.93 -2.95 2.14
C SER A 132 9.93 -2.01 1.48
N THR A 133 8.89 -2.56 0.85
CA THR A 133 7.90 -1.79 0.10
C THR A 133 6.79 -1.25 1.00
N GLY A 134 6.40 -2.03 2.01
CA GLY A 134 5.29 -1.70 2.92
C GLY A 134 5.64 -0.64 3.96
N MET A 135 6.89 -0.56 4.40
CA MET A 135 7.31 0.37 5.47
C MET A 135 6.97 1.83 5.14
N ARG A 136 7.16 2.24 3.89
CA ARG A 136 6.88 3.61 3.45
C ARG A 136 5.39 3.96 3.49
N PRO A 137 4.45 3.25 2.83
CA PRO A 137 3.04 3.56 2.90
C PRO A 137 2.46 3.40 4.31
N PHE A 138 2.87 2.36 5.07
CA PHE A 138 2.40 2.16 6.44
C PHE A 138 2.87 3.25 7.41
N GLY A 139 4.09 3.77 7.23
CA GLY A 139 4.58 4.89 8.04
C GLY A 139 3.98 6.24 7.63
N ARG A 140 3.83 6.48 6.31
CA ARG A 140 3.36 7.76 5.77
C ARG A 140 1.87 7.99 6.02
N SER A 141 1.02 6.98 5.78
CA SER A 141 -0.43 7.16 5.82
C SER A 141 -0.97 7.64 7.18
N PRO A 142 -0.60 7.03 8.34
CA PRO A 142 -1.11 7.51 9.63
C PRO A 142 -0.58 8.89 9.99
N VAL A 143 0.69 9.19 9.69
CA VAL A 143 1.29 10.50 9.93
C VAL A 143 0.56 11.56 9.11
N MET A 144 0.37 11.31 7.80
CA MET A 144 -0.35 12.22 6.90
C MET A 144 -1.78 12.45 7.37
N LEU A 145 -2.49 11.40 7.77
CA LEU A 145 -3.88 11.51 8.25
C LEU A 145 -3.97 12.38 9.50
N ILE A 146 -3.11 12.15 10.50
CA ILE A 146 -3.12 12.90 11.76
C ILE A 146 -2.77 14.37 11.50
N PHE A 147 -1.68 14.65 10.78
CA PHE A 147 -1.24 16.01 10.53
C PHE A 147 -2.23 16.78 9.66
N ALA A 148 -2.70 16.21 8.55
CA ALA A 148 -3.66 16.85 7.66
C ALA A 148 -4.98 17.16 8.39
N THR A 149 -5.49 16.22 9.19
CA THR A 149 -6.71 16.43 9.96
C THR A 149 -6.51 17.52 11.01
N THR A 150 -5.40 17.49 11.75
CA THR A 150 -5.10 18.50 12.78
C THR A 150 -5.02 19.90 12.16
N LEU A 151 -4.35 20.04 11.02
CA LEU A 151 -4.23 21.31 10.32
C LEU A 151 -5.57 21.80 9.75
N ALA A 152 -6.37 20.89 9.19
CA ALA A 152 -7.72 21.24 8.73
C ALA A 152 -8.57 21.86 9.86
N PHE A 153 -8.50 21.28 11.07
CA PHE A 153 -9.19 21.85 12.24
C PHE A 153 -8.62 23.20 12.69
N GLN A 154 -7.31 23.42 12.55
CA GLN A 154 -6.69 24.72 12.89
C GLN A 154 -7.07 25.83 11.92
N ILE A 155 -7.27 25.49 10.63
CA ILE A 155 -7.65 26.48 9.62
C ILE A 155 -9.12 26.87 9.74
N ASN A 156 -10.01 25.89 9.67
CA ASN A 156 -11.45 26.13 9.82
C ASN A 156 -12.18 24.87 10.26
N SER A 157 -12.73 24.90 11.48
CA SER A 157 -13.44 23.77 12.06
C SER A 157 -14.69 23.36 11.26
N THR A 158 -15.36 24.29 10.60
CA THR A 158 -16.55 24.00 9.78
C THR A 158 -16.19 23.20 8.53
N LEU A 159 -15.09 23.56 7.86
CA LEU A 159 -14.58 22.78 6.71
C LEU A 159 -14.00 21.44 7.12
N ALA A 160 -13.34 21.37 8.28
CA ALA A 160 -12.82 20.11 8.83
C ALA A 160 -13.92 19.07 9.10
N LEU A 161 -15.16 19.49 9.43
CA LEU A 161 -16.29 18.59 9.58
C LEU A 161 -16.64 17.84 8.28
N VAL A 162 -16.38 18.42 7.10
CA VAL A 162 -16.59 17.74 5.82
C VAL A 162 -15.70 16.50 5.72
N PHE A 163 -14.43 16.63 6.13
CA PHE A 163 -13.50 15.50 6.19
C PHE A 163 -13.92 14.48 7.25
N LEU A 164 -14.40 14.94 8.40
CA LEU A 164 -14.86 14.05 9.48
C LEU A 164 -16.04 13.16 9.04
N VAL A 165 -16.87 13.65 8.11
CA VAL A 165 -17.97 12.87 7.51
C VAL A 165 -17.46 12.00 6.35
N ALA A 166 -16.58 12.55 5.50
CA ALA A 166 -16.07 11.83 4.34
C ALA A 166 -15.24 10.59 4.69
N LEU A 167 -14.41 10.68 5.75
CA LEU A 167 -13.54 9.56 6.18
C LEU A 167 -14.32 8.30 6.62
N PRO A 168 -15.34 8.38 7.48
CA PRO A 168 -16.16 7.21 7.82
C PRO A 168 -16.93 6.66 6.62
N VAL A 169 -17.45 7.53 5.74
CA VAL A 169 -18.14 7.09 4.51
C VAL A 169 -17.20 6.30 3.63
N LEU A 170 -15.98 6.80 3.42
CA LEU A 170 -14.94 6.09 2.67
C LEU A 170 -14.59 4.76 3.32
N ALA A 171 -14.38 4.75 4.66
CA ALA A 171 -14.05 3.54 5.41
C ALA A 171 -15.15 2.47 5.27
N VAL A 172 -16.41 2.85 5.41
CA VAL A 172 -17.55 1.93 5.26
C VAL A 172 -17.60 1.36 3.83
N LEU A 173 -17.44 2.20 2.80
CA LEU A 173 -17.41 1.74 1.41
C LEU A 173 -16.27 0.76 1.15
N LEU A 174 -15.07 1.05 1.64
CA LEU A 174 -13.91 0.15 1.50
C LEU A 174 -14.13 -1.18 2.23
N ILE A 175 -14.68 -1.14 3.45
CA ILE A 175 -14.99 -2.35 4.21
C ILE A 175 -16.01 -3.22 3.46
N ILE A 176 -17.07 -2.62 2.92
CA ILE A 176 -18.07 -3.34 2.11
C ILE A 176 -17.41 -3.99 0.90
N ILE A 177 -16.54 -3.28 0.18
CA ILE A 177 -15.83 -3.81 -0.99
C ILE A 177 -14.93 -4.98 -0.57
N ILE A 178 -14.11 -4.83 0.48
CA ILE A 178 -13.16 -5.85 0.95
C ILE A 178 -13.88 -7.12 1.38
N ILE A 179 -14.96 -7.01 2.16
CA ILE A 179 -15.75 -8.17 2.62
C ILE A 179 -16.36 -8.93 1.44
N ASN A 180 -16.79 -8.23 0.40
CA ASN A 180 -17.38 -8.86 -0.78
C ASN A 180 -16.34 -9.41 -1.76
N VAL A 181 -15.18 -8.80 -1.86
CA VAL A 181 -14.09 -9.20 -2.75
C VAL A 181 -13.35 -10.43 -2.22
N GLY A 182 -13.05 -10.48 -0.91
CA GLY A 182 -12.26 -11.54 -0.30
C GLY A 182 -12.72 -12.95 -0.63
N PRO A 183 -14.01 -13.33 -0.38
CA PRO A 183 -14.52 -14.65 -0.69
C PRO A 183 -14.50 -15.01 -2.19
N ARG A 184 -14.61 -14.01 -3.07
CA ARG A 184 -14.58 -14.20 -4.54
C ARG A 184 -13.16 -14.46 -5.03
N TYR A 185 -12.18 -13.75 -4.48
CA TYR A 185 -10.76 -14.06 -4.73
C TYR A 185 -10.41 -15.48 -4.28
N GLY A 186 -10.94 -15.94 -3.14
CA GLY A 186 -10.77 -17.33 -2.70
C GLY A 186 -11.33 -18.35 -3.69
N ARG A 187 -12.51 -18.10 -4.26
CA ARG A 187 -13.10 -18.97 -5.30
C ARG A 187 -12.30 -18.94 -6.61
N MET A 188 -11.86 -17.74 -7.02
CA MET A 188 -11.00 -17.60 -8.19
C MET A 188 -9.71 -18.38 -8.00
N GLN A 189 -9.07 -18.30 -6.82
CA GLN A 189 -7.86 -19.07 -6.53
C GLN A 189 -8.12 -20.58 -6.59
N GLY A 190 -9.23 -21.06 -6.05
CA GLY A 190 -9.63 -22.45 -6.19
C GLY A 190 -9.86 -22.89 -7.64
N ALA A 191 -10.37 -21.99 -8.50
CA ALA A 191 -10.49 -22.27 -9.93
C ALA A 191 -9.13 -22.32 -10.64
N VAL A 192 -8.15 -21.48 -10.23
CA VAL A 192 -6.76 -21.56 -10.71
C VAL A 192 -6.13 -22.91 -10.34
N ASP A 193 -6.36 -23.38 -9.12
CA ASP A 193 -5.85 -24.68 -8.66
C ASP A 193 -6.43 -25.82 -9.49
N LEU A 194 -7.71 -25.76 -9.87
CA LEU A 194 -8.34 -26.74 -10.76
C LEU A 194 -7.73 -26.74 -12.16
N VAL A 195 -7.41 -25.56 -12.73
CA VAL A 195 -6.71 -25.45 -14.01
C VAL A 195 -5.33 -26.07 -13.92
N ASN A 196 -4.55 -25.71 -12.89
CA ASN A 196 -3.22 -26.25 -12.68
C ASN A 196 -3.26 -27.79 -12.57
N ARG A 197 -4.20 -28.33 -11.79
CA ARG A 197 -4.37 -29.76 -11.64
C ARG A 197 -4.75 -30.44 -12.97
N CYS A 198 -5.65 -29.85 -13.74
CA CYS A 198 -6.04 -30.40 -15.05
C CYS A 198 -4.83 -30.47 -16.01
N ILE A 199 -3.99 -29.42 -16.00
CA ILE A 199 -2.76 -29.38 -16.80
C ILE A 199 -1.76 -30.43 -16.34
N GLU A 200 -1.54 -30.56 -15.03
CA GLU A 200 -0.61 -31.54 -14.45
C GLU A 200 -1.04 -32.98 -14.74
N GLU A 201 -2.34 -33.32 -14.59
CA GLU A 201 -2.91 -34.60 -14.95
C GLU A 201 -2.66 -34.92 -16.43
N ASN A 202 -2.94 -33.97 -17.34
CA ASN A 202 -2.77 -34.16 -18.77
C ASN A 202 -1.30 -34.34 -19.16
N LEU A 203 -0.40 -33.48 -18.61
CA LEU A 203 1.04 -33.58 -18.90
C LEU A 203 1.66 -34.89 -18.40
N THR A 204 1.23 -35.37 -17.22
CA THR A 204 1.67 -36.64 -16.68
C THR A 204 1.20 -37.82 -17.51
N ALA A 205 -0.04 -37.76 -18.00
CA ALA A 205 -0.67 -38.82 -18.78
C ALA A 205 -0.57 -38.63 -20.31
N VAL A 206 0.21 -37.65 -20.80
CA VAL A 206 0.20 -37.22 -22.21
C VAL A 206 0.46 -38.37 -23.21
N ARG A 207 1.31 -39.34 -22.84
CA ARG A 207 1.59 -40.51 -23.69
C ARG A 207 0.35 -41.41 -23.82
N VAL A 208 -0.40 -41.57 -22.73
CA VAL A 208 -1.65 -42.37 -22.70
C VAL A 208 -2.72 -41.66 -23.52
N VAL A 209 -2.92 -40.38 -23.32
CA VAL A 209 -3.88 -39.54 -24.06
C VAL A 209 -3.63 -39.64 -25.57
N LYS A 210 -2.35 -39.56 -26.01
CA LYS A 210 -1.98 -39.69 -27.42
C LYS A 210 -2.16 -41.10 -27.95
N SER A 211 -1.83 -42.14 -27.16
CA SER A 211 -1.99 -43.55 -27.58
C SER A 211 -3.45 -43.93 -27.79
N TYR A 212 -4.36 -43.37 -27.02
CA TYR A 212 -5.80 -43.61 -27.13
C TYR A 212 -6.54 -42.58 -27.99
N VAL A 213 -5.82 -41.65 -28.64
CA VAL A 213 -6.37 -40.60 -29.49
C VAL A 213 -7.49 -39.80 -28.79
N ARG A 214 -7.33 -39.51 -27.50
CA ARG A 214 -8.31 -38.80 -26.65
C ARG A 214 -8.02 -37.32 -26.50
N GLY A 215 -7.31 -36.70 -27.45
CA GLY A 215 -6.97 -35.29 -27.41
C GLY A 215 -8.20 -34.36 -27.34
N ASP A 216 -9.23 -34.65 -28.14
CA ASP A 216 -10.45 -33.83 -28.17
C ASP A 216 -11.19 -33.83 -26.82
N TYR A 217 -11.23 -34.97 -26.15
CA TYR A 217 -11.81 -35.08 -24.81
C TYR A 217 -11.07 -34.23 -23.76
N GLU A 218 -9.74 -34.25 -23.81
CA GLU A 218 -8.93 -33.44 -22.90
C GLU A 218 -9.06 -31.93 -23.19
N ILE A 219 -9.21 -31.54 -24.46
CA ILE A 219 -9.48 -30.14 -24.86
C ILE A 219 -10.85 -29.70 -24.31
N GLU A 220 -11.88 -30.51 -24.46
CA GLU A 220 -13.20 -30.21 -23.93
C GLU A 220 -13.20 -30.10 -22.37
N LYS A 221 -12.57 -31.07 -21.69
CA LYS A 221 -12.36 -31.06 -20.22
C LYS A 221 -11.67 -29.79 -19.77
N PHE A 222 -10.55 -29.41 -20.44
CA PHE A 222 -9.83 -28.18 -20.13
C PHE A 222 -10.70 -26.95 -20.38
N GLY A 223 -11.46 -26.92 -21.49
CA GLY A 223 -12.40 -25.86 -21.81
C GLY A 223 -13.37 -25.55 -20.66
N HIS A 224 -14.00 -26.57 -20.10
CA HIS A 224 -14.91 -26.41 -18.96
C HIS A 224 -14.23 -25.83 -17.72
N VAL A 225 -13.02 -26.29 -17.40
CA VAL A 225 -12.27 -25.80 -16.24
C VAL A 225 -11.81 -24.36 -16.46
N ASN A 226 -11.38 -24.03 -17.67
CA ASN A 226 -10.97 -22.68 -18.06
C ASN A 226 -12.15 -21.69 -18.06
N ASP A 227 -13.33 -22.10 -18.56
CA ASP A 227 -14.55 -21.27 -18.50
C ASP A 227 -14.98 -21.01 -17.05
N ASN A 228 -14.84 -22.00 -16.16
CA ASN A 228 -15.07 -21.80 -14.74
C ASN A 228 -14.11 -20.76 -14.14
N LEU A 229 -12.81 -20.84 -14.46
CA LEU A 229 -11.83 -19.82 -14.03
C LEU A 229 -12.18 -18.44 -14.57
N LYS A 230 -12.57 -18.34 -15.86
CA LYS A 230 -13.01 -17.08 -16.46
C LYS A 230 -14.19 -16.50 -15.68
N ASN A 231 -15.23 -17.29 -15.41
CA ASN A 231 -16.44 -16.84 -14.73
C ASN A 231 -16.15 -16.38 -13.28
N GLU A 232 -15.36 -17.12 -12.53
CA GLU A 232 -14.99 -16.75 -11.17
C GLU A 232 -14.05 -15.51 -11.14
N SER A 233 -13.17 -15.37 -12.13
CA SER A 233 -12.33 -14.19 -12.30
C SER A 233 -13.17 -12.96 -12.63
N GLU A 234 -14.13 -13.05 -13.56
CA GLU A 234 -15.04 -11.94 -13.90
C GLU A 234 -15.83 -11.46 -12.68
N LYS A 235 -16.33 -12.38 -11.85
CA LYS A 235 -17.05 -12.04 -10.61
C LYS A 235 -16.15 -11.38 -9.57
N ALA A 236 -14.90 -11.83 -9.45
CA ALA A 236 -13.94 -11.29 -8.50
C ALA A 236 -13.48 -9.88 -8.93
N PHE A 237 -13.04 -9.74 -10.18
CA PHE A 237 -12.56 -8.47 -10.72
C PHE A 237 -13.71 -7.47 -10.91
N GLY A 238 -14.91 -7.90 -11.27
CA GLY A 238 -16.06 -7.02 -11.44
C GLY A 238 -16.41 -6.20 -10.20
N ILE A 239 -16.18 -6.76 -8.99
CA ILE A 239 -16.32 -5.97 -7.74
C ILE A 239 -15.04 -5.23 -7.39
N ALA A 240 -13.87 -5.83 -7.62
CA ALA A 240 -12.61 -5.17 -7.32
C ALA A 240 -12.43 -3.86 -8.11
N VAL A 241 -12.90 -3.81 -9.35
CA VAL A 241 -12.86 -2.60 -10.19
C VAL A 241 -13.70 -1.45 -9.60
N LEU A 242 -14.76 -1.74 -8.84
CA LEU A 242 -15.56 -0.70 -8.18
C LEU A 242 -14.80 0.11 -7.13
N ASN A 243 -13.65 -0.39 -6.66
CA ASN A 243 -12.84 0.31 -5.67
C ASN A 243 -12.39 1.70 -6.15
N MET A 244 -11.88 1.80 -7.39
CA MET A 244 -11.41 3.07 -7.95
C MET A 244 -12.55 4.10 -8.13
N PRO A 245 -13.69 3.77 -8.79
CA PRO A 245 -14.81 4.68 -8.89
C PRO A 245 -15.40 5.10 -7.54
N ALA A 246 -15.46 4.20 -6.56
CA ALA A 246 -15.96 4.51 -5.23
C ALA A 246 -15.06 5.53 -4.51
N MET A 247 -13.73 5.34 -4.56
CA MET A 247 -12.78 6.31 -4.03
C MET A 247 -12.88 7.67 -4.72
N GLN A 248 -12.98 7.69 -6.05
CA GLN A 248 -13.11 8.93 -6.82
C GLN A 248 -14.43 9.64 -6.50
N PHE A 249 -15.52 8.92 -6.36
CA PHE A 249 -16.81 9.49 -6.00
C PHE A 249 -16.75 10.21 -4.64
N VAL A 250 -16.21 9.58 -3.61
CA VAL A 250 -16.06 10.19 -2.28
C VAL A 250 -15.14 11.41 -2.35
N MET A 251 -14.00 11.29 -3.05
CA MET A 251 -13.03 12.38 -3.20
C MET A 251 -13.67 13.60 -3.88
N TYR A 252 -14.32 13.41 -5.03
CA TYR A 252 -14.95 14.54 -5.74
C TYR A 252 -16.14 15.11 -4.98
N SER A 253 -16.93 14.29 -4.30
CA SER A 253 -18.02 14.76 -3.43
C SER A 253 -17.48 15.59 -2.29
N THR A 254 -16.35 15.21 -1.69
CA THR A 254 -15.69 15.96 -0.63
C THR A 254 -15.17 17.30 -1.16
N ILE A 255 -14.51 17.30 -2.32
CA ILE A 255 -14.03 18.53 -2.97
C ILE A 255 -15.19 19.49 -3.25
N LEU A 256 -16.29 19.00 -3.83
CA LEU A 256 -17.49 19.81 -4.08
C LEU A 256 -18.08 20.36 -2.79
N GLY A 257 -18.15 19.55 -1.73
CA GLY A 257 -18.59 19.98 -0.41
C GLY A 257 -17.75 21.13 0.15
N ILE A 258 -16.42 20.99 0.07
CA ILE A 258 -15.48 22.03 0.52
C ILE A 258 -15.61 23.30 -0.30
N LEU A 259 -15.72 23.20 -1.63
CA LEU A 259 -15.89 24.37 -2.51
C LEU A 259 -17.22 25.10 -2.25
N LEU A 260 -18.31 24.37 -2.04
CA LEU A 260 -19.61 24.98 -1.77
C LEU A 260 -19.66 25.67 -0.40
N ILE A 261 -19.17 25.00 0.65
CA ILE A 261 -19.16 25.55 2.01
C ILE A 261 -18.10 26.64 2.12
N GLY A 262 -16.90 26.41 1.60
CA GLY A 262 -15.81 27.38 1.61
C GLY A 262 -16.13 28.62 0.80
N GLY A 263 -16.76 28.48 -0.38
CA GLY A 263 -17.23 29.61 -1.17
C GLY A 263 -18.26 30.47 -0.44
N ARG A 264 -19.18 29.86 0.33
CA ARG A 264 -20.10 30.60 1.21
C ARG A 264 -19.36 31.33 2.33
N LEU A 265 -18.37 30.72 2.96
CA LEU A 265 -17.58 31.33 4.04
C LEU A 265 -16.71 32.49 3.53
N ILE A 266 -16.16 32.39 2.31
CA ILE A 266 -15.43 33.50 1.67
C ILE A 266 -16.37 34.67 1.35
N ASN A 267 -17.53 34.38 0.77
CA ASN A 267 -18.51 35.40 0.45
C ASN A 267 -19.07 36.13 1.70
N SER A 268 -19.10 35.45 2.85
CA SER A 268 -19.46 36.04 4.15
C SER A 268 -18.29 36.75 4.86
N GLY A 269 -17.10 36.79 4.26
CA GLY A 269 -15.90 37.40 4.84
C GLY A 269 -15.27 36.67 6.02
N GLN A 270 -15.69 35.40 6.27
CA GLN A 270 -15.21 34.61 7.38
C GLN A 270 -13.92 33.78 7.05
N MET A 271 -13.51 33.78 5.78
CA MET A 271 -12.35 32.99 5.34
C MET A 271 -11.66 33.66 4.16
N MET A 272 -10.33 33.57 4.11
CA MET A 272 -9.52 34.05 2.98
C MET A 272 -9.47 32.99 1.85
N ILE A 273 -9.19 33.44 0.63
CA ILE A 273 -9.17 32.58 -0.56
C ILE A 273 -8.06 31.52 -0.48
N GLY A 274 -6.88 31.89 0.03
CA GLY A 274 -5.75 30.96 0.19
C GLY A 274 -6.05 29.80 1.14
N CYS A 275 -6.87 30.03 2.16
CA CYS A 275 -7.32 28.96 3.07
C CYS A 275 -8.17 27.87 2.38
N LEU A 276 -8.86 28.20 1.27
CA LEU A 276 -9.62 27.22 0.49
C LEU A 276 -8.74 26.36 -0.40
N LEU A 277 -7.59 26.90 -0.84
CA LEU A 277 -6.65 26.19 -1.69
C LEU A 277 -5.74 25.22 -0.92
N TYR A 278 -5.58 25.46 0.36
CA TYR A 278 -4.82 24.64 1.28
C TYR A 278 -5.58 23.39 1.73
#